data_67b7c9b2944de2322a89d67e74e6f1c5
#
_entry.id   67b7c9b2944de2322a89d67e74e6f1c5
#
_cell.length_a   1.000
_cell.length_b   1.000
_cell.length_c   1.000
_cell.angle_alpha   90.00
_cell.angle_beta   90.00
_cell.angle_gamma   90.00
#
_symmetry.space_group_name_H-M   'P 1'
#
loop_
_entity.id
_entity.type
_entity.pdbx_description
1 polymer ?
#
loop_
_entity_poly.entity_id
_entity_poly.type
_entity_poly.pdbx_seq_one_letter_code
_entity_poly.pdbx_strand_id
1 'polypeptide(L)'
;MNLQFYSKIPNLNVSRETCNEFENLINIIQKKNKEINIISKKNTEKQAIRQRHIIDSAQIIDFIDFNSNTTCDLGTGGGMPGIIIAIMLKNMKKKLKIHLYEKSHHKSAFLREVSRKLKLKTEIFQENVFDLKKLKTGSIMSRAFKPMPIVLDLVYENFSIYKNLIFFMGKNGKKIFENSLKEWDLEYVEKKSLTNEDSFLLNIKKIKKKIKRN
;
A
#
# COMPACT_ATOMS: atom_id res chain seq x y z
N MET A 1 8.10 6.86 -24.92
CA MET A 1 8.03 6.31 -23.55
C MET A 1 8.14 7.47 -22.58
N ASN A 2 7.14 7.71 -21.73
CA ASN A 2 7.05 8.96 -20.96
C ASN A 2 7.74 8.82 -19.60
N LEU A 3 9.09 8.71 -19.60
CA LEU A 3 9.94 8.69 -18.39
C LEU A 3 9.69 9.92 -17.49
N GLN A 4 9.36 11.05 -18.12
CA GLN A 4 9.06 12.32 -17.47
C GLN A 4 7.88 12.25 -16.47
N PHE A 5 6.97 11.27 -16.65
CA PHE A 5 5.83 11.12 -15.78
C PHE A 5 6.23 10.58 -14.40
N TYR A 6 7.20 9.66 -14.37
CA TYR A 6 7.67 9.01 -13.14
C TYR A 6 8.80 9.78 -12.45
N SER A 7 9.43 10.77 -13.10
CA SER A 7 10.43 11.66 -12.49
C SER A 7 9.86 12.55 -11.37
N LYS A 8 8.53 12.63 -11.27
CA LYS A 8 7.82 13.34 -10.20
C LYS A 8 7.87 12.64 -8.85
N ILE A 9 8.35 11.40 -8.78
CA ILE A 9 8.49 10.68 -7.51
C ILE A 9 9.82 11.13 -6.87
N PRO A 10 9.78 11.93 -5.77
CA PRO A 10 11.01 12.43 -5.15
C PRO A 10 11.87 11.28 -4.64
N ASN A 11 13.18 11.45 -4.66
CA ASN A 11 14.17 10.49 -4.20
C ASN A 11 14.17 9.15 -4.94
N LEU A 12 13.43 9.04 -6.06
CA LEU A 12 13.41 7.84 -6.88
C LEU A 12 13.98 8.14 -8.26
N ASN A 13 15.22 7.73 -8.47
CA ASN A 13 15.70 7.44 -9.81
C ASN A 13 15.00 6.18 -10.30
N VAL A 14 13.74 6.35 -10.78
CA VAL A 14 12.96 5.23 -11.35
C VAL A 14 13.69 4.79 -12.60
N SER A 15 14.30 3.61 -12.56
CA SER A 15 15.02 3.08 -13.71
C SER A 15 14.08 2.86 -14.90
N ARG A 16 14.65 2.80 -16.10
CA ARG A 16 13.87 2.51 -17.32
C ARG A 16 13.13 1.18 -17.22
N GLU A 17 13.74 0.20 -16.56
CA GLU A 17 13.15 -1.12 -16.31
C GLU A 17 11.93 -1.01 -15.41
N THR A 18 12.00 -0.24 -14.33
CA THR A 18 10.88 -0.01 -13.42
C THR A 18 9.71 0.66 -14.16
N CYS A 19 9.99 1.67 -14.99
CA CYS A 19 8.97 2.33 -15.80
C CYS A 19 8.30 1.34 -16.77
N ASN A 20 9.07 0.47 -17.42
CA ASN A 20 8.55 -0.56 -18.30
C ASN A 20 7.63 -1.53 -17.58
N GLU A 21 8.00 -1.96 -16.36
CA GLU A 21 7.19 -2.85 -15.56
C GLU A 21 5.89 -2.19 -15.08
N PHE A 22 5.90 -0.89 -14.76
CA PHE A 22 4.69 -0.14 -14.48
C PHE A 22 3.75 -0.07 -15.69
N GLU A 23 4.28 0.21 -16.88
CA GLU A 23 3.47 0.22 -18.10
C GLU A 23 2.89 -1.17 -18.43
N ASN A 24 3.67 -2.25 -18.22
CA ASN A 24 3.19 -3.61 -18.35
C ASN A 24 2.06 -3.90 -17.34
N LEU A 25 2.21 -3.49 -16.10
CA LEU A 25 1.16 -3.63 -15.08
C LEU A 25 -0.12 -2.88 -15.49
N ILE A 26 -0.01 -1.66 -16.02
CA ILE A 26 -1.15 -0.88 -16.50
C ILE A 26 -1.91 -1.64 -17.59
N ASN A 27 -1.19 -2.21 -18.56
CA ASN A 27 -1.82 -2.99 -19.63
C ASN A 27 -2.52 -4.25 -19.10
N ILE A 28 -1.92 -4.94 -18.11
CA ILE A 28 -2.52 -6.11 -17.45
C ILE A 28 -3.79 -5.70 -16.70
N ILE A 29 -3.75 -4.60 -15.95
CA ILE A 29 -4.92 -4.07 -15.22
C ILE A 29 -6.03 -3.71 -16.19
N GLN A 30 -5.75 -2.96 -17.26
CA GLN A 30 -6.75 -2.55 -18.26
C GLN A 30 -7.42 -3.75 -18.92
N LYS A 31 -6.63 -4.78 -19.28
CA LYS A 31 -7.16 -6.02 -19.85
C LYS A 31 -8.08 -6.73 -18.85
N LYS A 32 -7.61 -6.93 -17.62
CA LYS A 32 -8.36 -7.67 -16.60
C LYS A 32 -9.59 -6.92 -16.10
N ASN A 33 -9.54 -5.58 -16.08
CA ASN A 33 -10.66 -4.75 -15.61
C ASN A 33 -11.90 -4.82 -16.53
N LYS A 34 -11.76 -5.36 -17.76
CA LYS A 34 -12.88 -5.68 -18.65
C LYS A 34 -13.70 -6.87 -18.15
N GLU A 35 -13.07 -7.79 -17.41
CA GLU A 35 -13.66 -9.02 -16.91
C GLU A 35 -14.10 -8.89 -15.45
N ILE A 36 -13.25 -8.33 -14.61
CA ILE A 36 -13.48 -8.14 -13.16
C ILE A 36 -13.04 -6.75 -12.74
N ASN A 37 -13.73 -6.14 -11.77
CA ASN A 37 -13.40 -4.82 -11.27
C ASN A 37 -12.14 -4.87 -10.36
N ILE A 38 -10.96 -4.77 -10.96
CA ILE A 38 -9.67 -4.65 -10.25
C ILE A 38 -9.53 -3.24 -9.67
N ILE A 39 -9.86 -2.22 -10.47
CA ILE A 39 -9.92 -0.82 -10.10
C ILE A 39 -11.26 -0.22 -10.53
N SER A 40 -11.62 0.92 -9.94
CA SER A 40 -12.86 1.63 -10.30
C SER A 40 -12.91 1.96 -11.79
N LYS A 41 -14.06 1.77 -12.43
CA LYS A 41 -14.31 2.07 -13.86
C LYS A 41 -13.96 3.51 -14.24
N LYS A 42 -14.09 4.48 -13.32
CA LYS A 42 -13.73 5.89 -13.54
C LYS A 42 -12.23 6.13 -13.68
N ASN A 43 -11.39 5.17 -13.34
CA ASN A 43 -9.93 5.31 -13.29
C ASN A 43 -9.20 4.33 -14.24
N THR A 44 -9.83 3.90 -15.33
CA THR A 44 -9.28 2.91 -16.27
C THR A 44 -8.38 3.50 -17.35
N GLU A 45 -8.39 4.80 -17.54
CA GLU A 45 -7.49 5.54 -18.40
C GLU A 45 -6.04 5.38 -17.94
N LYS A 46 -5.10 5.15 -18.88
CA LYS A 46 -3.68 4.96 -18.54
C LYS A 46 -3.11 6.08 -17.67
N GLN A 47 -3.46 7.32 -18.00
CA GLN A 47 -2.98 8.48 -17.24
C GLN A 47 -3.53 8.49 -15.81
N ALA A 48 -4.82 8.15 -15.63
CA ALA A 48 -5.44 8.05 -14.32
C ALA A 48 -4.80 6.91 -13.50
N ILE A 49 -4.51 5.76 -14.12
CA ILE A 49 -3.81 4.65 -13.45
C ILE A 49 -2.41 5.09 -13.02
N ARG A 50 -1.64 5.74 -13.91
CA ARG A 50 -0.29 6.24 -13.57
C ARG A 50 -0.33 7.15 -12.35
N GLN A 51 -1.20 8.15 -12.34
CA GLN A 51 -1.25 9.15 -11.28
C GLN A 51 -1.86 8.60 -9.98
N ARG A 52 -3.06 8.03 -10.07
CA ARG A 52 -3.86 7.64 -8.88
C ARG A 52 -3.47 6.30 -8.29
N HIS A 53 -2.76 5.44 -9.05
CA HIS A 53 -2.40 4.12 -8.59
C HIS A 53 -0.88 3.94 -8.52
N ILE A 54 -0.13 4.24 -9.59
CA ILE A 54 1.31 4.02 -9.60
C ILE A 54 2.03 5.05 -8.71
N ILE A 55 1.96 6.35 -9.05
CA ILE A 55 2.69 7.40 -8.32
C ILE A 55 2.19 7.50 -6.89
N ASP A 56 0.87 7.44 -6.70
CA ASP A 56 0.26 7.48 -5.38
C ASP A 56 0.78 6.35 -4.48
N SER A 57 0.92 5.13 -5.02
CA SER A 57 1.47 3.99 -4.27
C SER A 57 2.99 4.09 -4.07
N ALA A 58 3.73 4.55 -5.08
CA ALA A 58 5.19 4.60 -5.06
C ALA A 58 5.76 5.62 -4.05
N GLN A 59 5.02 6.70 -3.78
CA GLN A 59 5.47 7.79 -2.90
C GLN A 59 5.75 7.38 -1.44
N ILE A 60 5.33 6.17 -1.01
CA ILE A 60 5.57 5.65 0.34
C ILE A 60 6.88 4.89 0.48
N ILE A 61 7.68 4.77 -0.57
CA ILE A 61 8.88 3.94 -0.57
C ILE A 61 9.84 4.31 0.57
N ASP A 62 9.94 5.60 0.92
CA ASP A 62 10.79 6.10 2.00
C ASP A 62 10.30 5.64 3.40
N PHE A 63 9.06 5.16 3.50
CA PHE A 63 8.50 4.64 4.75
C PHE A 63 8.65 3.13 4.89
N ILE A 64 9.13 2.44 3.84
CA ILE A 64 9.34 1.00 3.88
C ILE A 64 10.62 0.67 4.64
N ASP A 65 10.52 -0.23 5.62
CA ASP A 65 11.69 -0.75 6.34
C ASP A 65 12.42 -1.80 5.52
N PHE A 66 13.50 -1.39 4.87
CA PHE A 66 14.32 -2.28 4.03
C PHE A 66 15.18 -3.28 4.82
N ASN A 67 15.28 -3.12 6.14
CA ASN A 67 16.05 -4.01 7.01
C ASN A 67 15.24 -5.21 7.51
N SER A 68 13.94 -5.22 7.25
CA SER A 68 13.06 -6.35 7.57
C SER A 68 13.00 -7.34 6.42
N ASN A 69 12.59 -8.58 6.73
CA ASN A 69 12.42 -9.63 5.71
C ASN A 69 11.10 -9.50 4.95
N THR A 70 10.10 -8.91 5.59
CA THR A 70 8.73 -8.81 5.05
C THR A 70 8.13 -7.44 5.27
N THR A 71 7.24 -7.05 4.37
CA THR A 71 6.28 -5.96 4.55
C THR A 71 4.92 -6.42 4.08
N CYS A 72 3.82 -5.84 4.58
CA CYS A 72 2.49 -6.31 4.20
C CYS A 72 1.58 -5.18 3.73
N ASP A 73 0.60 -5.54 2.90
CA ASP A 73 -0.45 -4.68 2.37
C ASP A 73 -1.81 -5.26 2.76
N LEU A 74 -2.55 -4.52 3.60
CA LEU A 74 -3.82 -4.95 4.17
C LEU A 74 -4.99 -4.63 3.24
N GLY A 75 -5.69 -5.66 2.79
CA GLY A 75 -6.80 -5.49 1.87
C GLY A 75 -6.34 -4.90 0.54
N THR A 76 -5.27 -5.44 0.00
CA THR A 76 -4.53 -4.90 -1.16
C THR A 76 -5.37 -4.68 -2.42
N GLY A 77 -6.54 -5.32 -2.53
CA GLY A 77 -7.45 -5.17 -3.65
C GLY A 77 -6.81 -5.52 -4.99
N GLY A 78 -6.68 -4.54 -5.86
CA GLY A 78 -5.99 -4.68 -7.15
C GLY A 78 -4.46 -4.68 -7.06
N GLY A 79 -3.89 -4.81 -5.85
CA GLY A 79 -2.44 -4.85 -5.65
C GLY A 79 -1.79 -3.50 -5.36
N MET A 80 -2.56 -2.51 -4.93
CA MET A 80 -2.04 -1.18 -4.67
C MET A 80 -2.19 -0.80 -3.18
N PRO A 81 -1.09 -0.52 -2.48
CA PRO A 81 0.25 -0.21 -3.01
C PRO A 81 1.19 -1.42 -3.20
N GLY A 82 0.86 -2.61 -2.70
CA GLY A 82 1.78 -3.72 -2.54
C GLY A 82 2.51 -4.17 -3.80
N ILE A 83 1.82 -4.34 -4.94
CA ILE A 83 2.44 -4.71 -6.23
C ILE A 83 3.38 -3.62 -6.73
N ILE A 84 3.03 -2.34 -6.56
CA ILE A 84 3.88 -1.22 -6.97
C ILE A 84 5.20 -1.23 -6.19
N ILE A 85 5.11 -1.39 -4.87
CA ILE A 85 6.29 -1.50 -4.00
C ILE A 85 7.11 -2.75 -4.36
N ALA A 86 6.47 -3.89 -4.66
CA ALA A 86 7.17 -5.10 -5.08
C ALA A 86 7.98 -4.91 -6.38
N ILE A 87 7.43 -4.19 -7.38
CA ILE A 87 8.12 -3.84 -8.63
C ILE A 87 9.36 -2.97 -8.31
N MET A 88 9.19 -1.95 -7.46
CA MET A 88 10.29 -1.06 -7.08
C MET A 88 11.39 -1.83 -6.35
N LEU A 89 11.05 -2.64 -5.36
CA LEU A 89 12.00 -3.44 -4.59
C LEU A 89 12.79 -4.42 -5.47
N LYS A 90 12.12 -5.06 -6.44
CA LYS A 90 12.77 -5.93 -7.41
C LYS A 90 13.87 -5.19 -8.18
N ASN A 91 13.55 -4.01 -8.72
CA ASN A 91 14.50 -3.20 -9.50
C ASN A 91 15.58 -2.56 -8.63
N MET A 92 15.29 -2.30 -7.35
CA MET A 92 16.28 -1.90 -6.33
C MET A 92 17.11 -3.09 -5.80
N LYS A 93 16.90 -4.30 -6.31
CA LYS A 93 17.56 -5.57 -5.88
C LYS A 93 17.41 -5.83 -4.37
N LYS A 94 16.32 -5.40 -3.75
CA LYS A 94 16.04 -5.66 -2.34
C LYS A 94 15.48 -7.07 -2.14
N LYS A 95 15.85 -7.72 -1.02
CA LYS A 95 15.42 -9.10 -0.71
C LYS A 95 14.05 -9.16 -0.01
N LEU A 96 13.48 -8.02 0.37
CA LEU A 96 12.21 -7.87 1.08
C LEU A 96 11.06 -8.54 0.31
N LYS A 97 10.25 -9.35 0.99
CA LYS A 97 9.05 -10.00 0.46
C LYS A 97 7.80 -9.17 0.82
N ILE A 98 6.86 -9.04 -0.11
CA ILE A 98 5.58 -8.37 0.13
C ILE A 98 4.49 -9.40 0.39
N HIS A 99 3.86 -9.34 1.55
CA HIS A 99 2.67 -10.12 1.91
C HIS A 99 1.42 -9.32 1.53
N LEU A 100 0.59 -9.86 0.64
CA LEU A 100 -0.63 -9.24 0.13
C LEU A 100 -1.84 -9.95 0.73
N TYR A 101 -2.58 -9.26 1.60
CA TYR A 101 -3.80 -9.81 2.21
C TYR A 101 -5.02 -9.35 1.41
N GLU A 102 -5.73 -10.31 0.79
CA GLU A 102 -6.94 -10.05 0.01
C GLU A 102 -7.91 -11.24 0.11
N LYS A 103 -9.10 -11.01 0.66
CA LYS A 103 -10.09 -12.07 0.85
C LYS A 103 -10.84 -12.50 -0.42
N SER A 104 -10.91 -11.63 -1.44
CA SER A 104 -11.61 -11.91 -2.68
C SER A 104 -10.84 -12.92 -3.52
N HIS A 105 -11.47 -14.05 -3.85
CA HIS A 105 -10.90 -15.10 -4.70
C HIS A 105 -10.42 -14.54 -6.06
N HIS A 106 -11.27 -13.79 -6.76
CA HIS A 106 -10.95 -13.24 -8.07
C HIS A 106 -9.76 -12.27 -8.05
N LYS A 107 -9.69 -11.40 -7.03
CA LYS A 107 -8.58 -10.47 -6.87
C LYS A 107 -7.30 -11.20 -6.46
N SER A 108 -7.38 -12.18 -5.55
CA SER A 108 -6.23 -13.00 -5.17
C SER A 108 -5.66 -13.79 -6.35
N ALA A 109 -6.52 -14.34 -7.22
CA ALA A 109 -6.11 -15.02 -8.45
C ALA A 109 -5.39 -14.04 -9.41
N PHE A 110 -5.93 -12.83 -9.58
CA PHE A 110 -5.28 -11.76 -10.35
C PHE A 110 -3.90 -11.40 -9.78
N LEU A 111 -3.78 -11.23 -8.47
CA LEU A 111 -2.51 -10.90 -7.81
C LEU A 111 -1.46 -12.00 -8.03
N ARG A 112 -1.84 -13.28 -7.94
CA ARG A 112 -0.94 -14.41 -8.25
C ARG A 112 -0.49 -14.40 -9.71
N GLU A 113 -1.39 -14.10 -10.65
CA GLU A 113 -1.07 -13.96 -12.06
C GLU A 113 -0.06 -12.84 -12.32
N VAL A 114 -0.30 -11.63 -11.78
CA VAL A 114 0.59 -10.48 -11.89
C VAL A 114 1.96 -10.77 -11.29
N SER A 115 1.98 -11.32 -10.07
CA SER A 115 3.22 -11.65 -9.36
C SER A 115 4.09 -12.61 -10.15
N ARG A 116 3.49 -13.64 -10.74
CA ARG A 116 4.18 -14.60 -11.61
C ARG A 116 4.69 -13.95 -12.89
N LYS A 117 3.85 -13.18 -13.60
CA LYS A 117 4.21 -12.54 -14.88
C LYS A 117 5.36 -11.55 -14.72
N LEU A 118 5.35 -10.78 -13.64
CA LEU A 118 6.37 -9.77 -13.36
C LEU A 118 7.51 -10.31 -12.48
N LYS A 119 7.49 -11.61 -12.12
CA LYS A 119 8.52 -12.26 -11.28
C LYS A 119 8.77 -11.49 -9.97
N LEU A 120 7.70 -11.13 -9.26
CA LEU A 120 7.77 -10.37 -8.03
C LEU A 120 7.98 -11.25 -6.80
N LYS A 121 8.67 -10.76 -5.78
CA LYS A 121 8.79 -11.39 -4.47
C LYS A 121 7.56 -11.05 -3.60
N THR A 122 6.44 -11.68 -3.92
CA THR A 122 5.18 -11.51 -3.20
C THR A 122 4.66 -12.85 -2.69
N GLU A 123 3.87 -12.79 -1.65
CA GLU A 123 3.07 -13.91 -1.15
C GLU A 123 1.63 -13.43 -0.95
N ILE A 124 0.67 -14.14 -1.54
CA ILE A 124 -0.73 -13.75 -1.56
C ILE A 124 -1.52 -14.62 -0.57
N PHE A 125 -2.03 -13.98 0.49
CA PHE A 125 -2.86 -14.59 1.51
C PHE A 125 -4.33 -14.30 1.18
N GLN A 126 -5.05 -15.34 0.76
CA GLN A 126 -6.49 -15.26 0.50
C GLN A 126 -7.25 -15.51 1.79
N GLU A 127 -7.04 -14.63 2.77
CA GLU A 127 -7.51 -14.77 4.13
C GLU A 127 -8.07 -13.44 4.65
N ASN A 128 -8.90 -13.52 5.67
CA ASN A 128 -9.31 -12.34 6.41
C ASN A 128 -8.25 -12.01 7.47
N VAL A 129 -7.53 -10.92 7.29
CA VAL A 129 -6.43 -10.53 8.18
C VAL A 129 -6.86 -10.31 9.64
N PHE A 130 -8.15 -10.08 9.90
CA PHE A 130 -8.69 -9.95 11.26
C PHE A 130 -8.65 -11.26 12.06
N ASP A 131 -8.62 -12.41 11.37
CA ASP A 131 -8.60 -13.73 11.99
C ASP A 131 -7.18 -14.20 12.32
N LEU A 132 -6.16 -13.49 11.82
CA LEU A 132 -4.75 -13.82 12.02
C LEU A 132 -4.23 -13.15 13.32
N LYS A 133 -3.34 -13.82 14.03
CA LYS A 133 -2.75 -13.32 15.28
C LYS A 133 -1.23 -13.41 15.27
N LYS A 134 -0.58 -12.56 16.08
CA LYS A 134 0.88 -12.52 16.29
C LYS A 134 1.68 -12.30 15.00
N LEU A 135 1.11 -11.54 14.06
CA LEU A 135 1.76 -11.19 12.81
C LEU A 135 3.04 -10.39 13.07
N LYS A 136 4.04 -10.59 12.21
CA LYS A 136 5.34 -9.90 12.27
C LYS A 136 5.70 -9.37 10.88
N THR A 137 6.08 -8.09 10.80
CA THR A 137 6.47 -7.45 9.55
C THR A 137 7.27 -6.17 9.83
N GLY A 138 8.02 -5.67 8.85
CA GLY A 138 8.70 -4.38 9.00
C GLY A 138 7.75 -3.22 8.80
N SER A 139 7.01 -3.23 7.71
CA SER A 139 6.05 -2.18 7.39
C SER A 139 4.68 -2.76 7.09
N ILE A 140 3.64 -2.03 7.50
CA ILE A 140 2.24 -2.33 7.22
C ILE A 140 1.71 -1.21 6.34
N MET A 141 1.17 -1.54 5.18
CA MET A 141 0.52 -0.59 4.28
C MET A 141 -0.99 -0.76 4.36
N SER A 142 -1.73 0.35 4.42
CA SER A 142 -3.19 0.35 4.41
C SER A 142 -3.71 1.48 3.54
N ARG A 143 -4.32 1.13 2.40
CA ARG A 143 -4.91 2.07 1.46
C ARG A 143 -6.34 1.66 1.13
N ALA A 144 -7.31 2.51 1.48
CA ALA A 144 -8.73 2.28 1.21
C ALA A 144 -9.25 0.89 1.65
N PHE A 145 -8.65 0.32 2.68
CA PHE A 145 -9.01 -1.00 3.22
C PHE A 145 -10.18 -0.88 4.21
N LYS A 146 -9.94 -0.23 5.33
CA LYS A 146 -10.92 0.02 6.41
C LYS A 146 -10.68 1.42 6.98
N PRO A 147 -11.66 2.02 7.67
CA PRO A 147 -11.45 3.23 8.44
C PRO A 147 -10.25 3.12 9.39
N MET A 148 -9.50 4.20 9.52
CA MET A 148 -8.28 4.23 10.33
C MET A 148 -8.44 3.67 11.75
N PRO A 149 -9.49 3.99 12.52
CA PRO A 149 -9.67 3.42 13.87
C PRO A 149 -9.69 1.89 13.86
N ILE A 150 -10.41 1.28 12.89
CA ILE A 150 -10.49 -0.18 12.75
C ILE A 150 -9.13 -0.80 12.42
N VAL A 151 -8.32 -0.12 11.59
CA VAL A 151 -6.96 -0.60 11.28
C VAL A 151 -6.03 -0.44 12.47
N LEU A 152 -6.17 0.62 13.26
CA LEU A 152 -5.40 0.80 14.51
C LEU A 152 -5.69 -0.32 15.52
N ASP A 153 -6.97 -0.66 15.75
CA ASP A 153 -7.36 -1.79 16.60
C ASP A 153 -6.80 -3.11 16.04
N LEU A 154 -6.96 -3.37 14.73
CA LEU A 154 -6.42 -4.57 14.08
C LEU A 154 -4.90 -4.70 14.31
N VAL A 155 -4.15 -3.62 14.08
CA VAL A 155 -2.68 -3.67 14.23
C VAL A 155 -2.30 -3.84 15.68
N TYR A 156 -2.95 -3.15 16.59
CA TYR A 156 -2.71 -3.26 18.02
C TYR A 156 -2.94 -4.68 18.57
N GLU A 157 -4.00 -5.36 18.08
CA GLU A 157 -4.38 -6.68 18.57
C GLU A 157 -3.68 -7.85 17.86
N ASN A 158 -3.37 -7.68 16.56
CA ASN A 158 -2.98 -8.80 15.71
C ASN A 158 -1.49 -8.79 15.34
N PHE A 159 -0.80 -7.65 15.44
CA PHE A 159 0.61 -7.53 15.08
C PHE A 159 1.49 -7.45 16.35
N SER A 160 2.42 -8.40 16.46
CA SER A 160 3.36 -8.43 17.61
C SER A 160 4.66 -7.65 17.33
N ILE A 161 5.04 -7.49 16.06
CA ILE A 161 6.24 -6.76 15.64
C ILE A 161 5.95 -6.02 14.34
N TYR A 162 6.16 -4.71 14.35
CA TYR A 162 6.21 -3.84 13.17
C TYR A 162 7.03 -2.58 13.50
N LYS A 163 7.49 -1.87 12.47
CA LYS A 163 8.20 -0.58 12.61
C LYS A 163 7.43 0.59 12.02
N ASN A 164 6.64 0.32 10.98
CA ASN A 164 5.89 1.35 10.27
C ASN A 164 4.46 0.87 10.01
N LEU A 165 3.49 1.74 10.28
CA LEU A 165 2.11 1.59 9.82
C LEU A 165 1.78 2.80 8.94
N ILE A 166 1.55 2.55 7.66
CA ILE A 166 1.46 3.58 6.63
C ILE A 166 0.02 3.68 6.14
N PHE A 167 -0.58 4.87 6.30
CA PHE A 167 -1.91 5.21 5.80
C PHE A 167 -1.86 6.19 4.65
N PHE A 168 -2.79 6.01 3.72
CA PHE A 168 -3.14 6.96 2.68
C PHE A 168 -4.42 7.68 3.10
N MET A 169 -4.30 8.94 3.46
CA MET A 169 -5.40 9.76 3.98
C MET A 169 -5.91 10.70 2.89
N GLY A 170 -7.21 10.60 2.56
CA GLY A 170 -7.87 11.46 1.59
C GLY A 170 -8.50 12.70 2.22
N LYS A 171 -9.38 13.39 1.50
CA LYS A 171 -10.01 14.67 1.86
C LYS A 171 -10.56 14.74 3.30
N ASN A 172 -11.21 13.67 3.78
CA ASN A 172 -11.72 13.62 5.16
C ASN A 172 -10.69 13.05 6.16
N GLY A 173 -9.46 12.80 5.69
CA GLY A 173 -8.42 12.13 6.47
C GLY A 173 -8.05 12.89 7.73
N LYS A 174 -7.98 14.22 7.66
CA LYS A 174 -7.63 15.06 8.81
C LYS A 174 -8.59 14.88 9.98
N LYS A 175 -9.90 14.96 9.72
CA LYS A 175 -10.94 14.75 10.73
C LYS A 175 -10.90 13.34 11.33
N ILE A 176 -10.68 12.33 10.49
CA ILE A 176 -10.57 10.93 10.95
C ILE A 176 -9.34 10.77 11.85
N PHE A 177 -8.21 11.34 11.45
CA PHE A 177 -6.97 11.28 12.20
C PHE A 177 -7.09 11.99 13.56
N GLU A 178 -7.60 13.23 13.60
CA GLU A 178 -7.85 13.98 14.82
C GLU A 178 -8.79 13.24 15.79
N ASN A 179 -9.84 12.60 15.28
CA ASN A 179 -10.71 11.77 16.09
C ASN A 179 -9.98 10.52 16.63
N SER A 180 -9.09 9.91 15.85
CA SER A 180 -8.30 8.77 16.30
C SER A 180 -7.34 9.16 17.42
N LEU A 181 -6.80 10.38 17.42
CA LEU A 181 -5.94 10.89 18.49
C LEU A 181 -6.65 11.04 19.85
N LYS A 182 -7.98 11.02 19.87
CA LYS A 182 -8.73 11.03 21.15
C LYS A 182 -8.60 9.73 21.91
N GLU A 183 -8.49 8.61 21.18
CA GLU A 183 -8.43 7.26 21.75
C GLU A 183 -7.02 6.66 21.71
N TRP A 184 -6.16 7.16 20.83
CA TRP A 184 -4.83 6.64 20.58
C TRP A 184 -3.75 7.69 20.84
N ASP A 185 -2.67 7.26 21.45
CA ASP A 185 -1.39 7.96 21.50
C ASP A 185 -0.50 7.41 20.39
N LEU A 186 -0.14 8.26 19.42
CA LEU A 186 0.52 7.85 18.18
C LEU A 186 1.82 8.63 18.00
N GLU A 187 2.92 7.89 17.78
CA GLU A 187 4.16 8.47 17.28
C GLU A 187 4.16 8.37 15.75
N TYR A 188 4.17 9.49 15.06
CA TYR A 188 3.96 9.52 13.61
C TYR A 188 4.74 10.61 12.87
N VAL A 189 4.86 10.42 11.55
CA VAL A 189 5.32 11.42 10.59
C VAL A 189 4.23 11.62 9.53
N GLU A 190 3.91 12.87 9.23
CA GLU A 190 3.00 13.25 8.16
C GLU A 190 3.79 13.72 6.92
N LYS A 191 3.34 13.33 5.72
CA LYS A 191 3.89 13.77 4.42
C LYS A 191 2.75 14.14 3.49
N LYS A 192 2.82 15.29 2.83
CA LYS A 192 1.84 15.69 1.81
C LYS A 192 1.83 14.69 0.66
N SER A 193 0.66 14.40 0.10
CA SER A 193 0.54 13.56 -1.08
C SER A 193 1.06 14.28 -2.33
N LEU A 194 1.77 13.54 -3.19
CA LEU A 194 2.24 14.03 -4.50
C LEU A 194 1.15 14.08 -5.57
N THR A 195 0.04 13.41 -5.32
CA THR A 195 -1.00 13.15 -6.33
C THR A 195 -2.28 13.93 -6.09
N ASN A 196 -2.47 14.46 -4.89
CA ASN A 196 -3.67 15.21 -4.51
C ASN A 196 -3.37 16.12 -3.31
N GLU A 197 -3.66 17.42 -3.45
CA GLU A 197 -3.40 18.46 -2.44
C GLU A 197 -4.22 18.25 -1.16
N ASP A 198 -5.42 17.70 -1.26
CA ASP A 198 -6.31 17.38 -0.12
C ASP A 198 -5.95 16.06 0.58
N SER A 199 -4.85 15.42 0.19
CA SER A 199 -4.45 14.12 0.68
C SER A 199 -3.06 14.15 1.30
N PHE A 200 -2.84 13.25 2.26
CA PHE A 200 -1.55 13.10 2.92
C PHE A 200 -1.29 11.64 3.32
N LEU A 201 -0.07 11.35 3.66
CA LEU A 201 0.40 10.07 4.14
C LEU A 201 0.72 10.19 5.63
N LEU A 202 0.36 9.18 6.40
CA LEU A 202 0.81 9.03 7.78
C LEU A 202 1.70 7.79 7.88
N ASN A 203 2.86 7.94 8.49
CA ASN A 203 3.70 6.83 8.90
C ASN A 203 3.74 6.78 10.42
N ILE A 204 3.02 5.83 11.01
CA ILE A 204 2.91 5.64 12.45
C ILE A 204 3.96 4.63 12.89
N LYS A 205 4.80 5.03 13.85
CA LYS A 205 5.89 4.22 14.41
C LYS A 205 5.45 3.43 15.63
N LYS A 206 4.55 4.01 16.42
CA LYS A 206 4.08 3.43 17.66
C LYS A 206 2.61 3.74 17.88
N ILE A 207 1.90 2.74 18.36
CA ILE A 207 0.49 2.82 18.73
C ILE A 207 0.36 2.47 20.20
N LYS A 208 -0.32 3.32 20.96
CA LYS A 208 -0.68 3.06 22.35
C LYS A 208 -2.14 3.47 22.57
N LYS A 209 -2.95 2.57 23.12
CA LYS A 209 -4.34 2.88 23.46
C LYS A 209 -4.39 3.73 24.71
N LYS A 210 -5.12 4.85 24.68
CA LYS A 210 -5.31 5.70 25.85
C LYS A 210 -6.22 5.02 26.85
N ILE A 211 -5.85 5.03 28.13
CA ILE A 211 -6.69 4.56 29.22
C ILE A 211 -7.79 5.61 29.41
N LYS A 212 -9.05 5.23 29.23
CA LYS A 212 -10.16 6.10 29.63
C LYS A 212 -10.07 6.28 31.15
N ARG A 213 -9.76 7.50 31.60
CA ARG A 213 -9.98 7.84 33.00
C ARG A 213 -11.49 7.98 33.15
N ASN A 214 -12.11 7.05 33.90
CA ASN A 214 -13.50 7.18 34.34
C ASN A 214 -13.65 8.42 35.22
#